data_2a4e45ffbe8db066deea333ada0d71c3
#
_entry.id   2a4e45ffbe8db066deea333ada0d71c3
#
_cell.length_a   1.000
_cell.length_b   1.000
_cell.length_c   1.000
_cell.angle_alpha   90.00
_cell.angle_beta   90.00
_cell.angle_gamma   90.00
#
_symmetry.space_group_name_H-M   'P 1'
#
loop_
_entity.id
_entity.type
_entity.pdbx_description
1 polymer ?
#
loop_
_entity_poly.entity_id
_entity_poly.type
_entity_poly.pdbx_seq_one_letter_code
_entity_poly.pdbx_strand_id
1 'polypeptide(L)'
;MKFKVCGLFNDENILRVAELNPDYIGHIFWEKSVRYVSGQTPTINNSKKTGVFYNSNKEYIFKMIEKHNLKCVQLHGDESQDFCKKIYNTGVELIKSFRVD
;
A
#
# COMPACT_ATOMS: atom_id res chain seq x y z
N MET A 1 0.35 14.61 -13.97
CA MET A 1 -0.17 13.24 -13.90
C MET A 1 0.58 12.45 -12.84
N LYS A 2 -0.14 11.76 -11.98
CA LYS A 2 0.46 10.87 -10.98
C LYS A 2 0.37 9.43 -11.44
N PHE A 3 1.38 8.62 -11.16
CA PHE A 3 1.31 7.20 -11.46
C PHE A 3 1.84 6.37 -10.30
N LYS A 4 1.33 5.15 -10.21
CA LYS A 4 1.68 4.18 -9.18
C LYS A 4 2.12 2.88 -9.83
N VAL A 5 3.22 2.31 -9.34
CA VAL A 5 3.63 0.96 -9.68
C VAL A 5 3.29 0.06 -8.50
N CYS A 6 2.57 -1.02 -8.74
CA CYS A 6 2.06 -1.90 -7.68
C CYS A 6 2.51 -3.34 -7.89
N GLY A 7 2.53 -4.10 -6.79
CA GLY A 7 2.81 -5.52 -6.84
C GLY A 7 4.29 -5.87 -6.79
N LEU A 8 5.14 -4.94 -6.42
CA LEU A 8 6.57 -5.19 -6.27
C LEU A 8 6.84 -5.85 -4.91
N PHE A 9 7.59 -6.95 -4.92
CA PHE A 9 7.96 -7.66 -3.70
C PHE A 9 9.45 -8.00 -3.62
N ASN A 10 10.20 -7.80 -4.69
CA ASN A 10 11.64 -8.02 -4.77
C ASN A 10 12.35 -6.69 -4.58
N ASP A 11 13.27 -6.61 -3.60
CA ASP A 11 13.96 -5.38 -3.24
C ASP A 11 14.69 -4.75 -4.42
N GLU A 12 15.34 -5.56 -5.25
CA GLU A 12 16.07 -5.06 -6.41
C GLU A 12 15.14 -4.39 -7.41
N ASN A 13 13.98 -5.01 -7.68
CA ASN A 13 12.99 -4.43 -8.58
C ASN A 13 12.37 -3.16 -7.99
N ILE A 14 12.12 -3.14 -6.69
CA ILE A 14 11.60 -1.96 -6.01
C ILE A 14 12.56 -0.78 -6.17
N LEU A 15 13.85 -1.01 -5.94
CA LEU A 15 14.85 0.06 -6.04
C LEU A 15 15.02 0.53 -7.48
N ARG A 16 14.98 -0.36 -8.46
CA ARG A 16 15.06 0.01 -9.88
C ARG A 16 13.85 0.85 -10.31
N VAL A 17 12.66 0.47 -9.87
CA VAL A 17 11.45 1.24 -10.19
C VAL A 17 11.48 2.58 -9.49
N ALA A 18 12.01 2.65 -8.27
CA ALA A 18 12.14 3.91 -7.54
C ALA A 18 12.99 4.93 -8.29
N GLU A 19 13.96 4.49 -9.08
CA GLU A 19 14.79 5.36 -9.92
C GLU A 19 13.98 6.08 -11.01
N LEU A 20 12.82 5.53 -11.39
CA LEU A 20 11.91 6.15 -12.35
C LEU A 20 11.06 7.25 -11.72
N ASN A 21 11.19 7.44 -10.40
CA ASN A 21 10.45 8.45 -9.62
C ASN A 21 8.92 8.38 -9.79
N PRO A 22 8.29 7.19 -9.65
CA PRO A 22 6.83 7.16 -9.64
C PRO A 22 6.32 7.90 -8.40
N ASP A 23 5.10 8.42 -8.46
CA ASP A 23 4.50 9.10 -7.31
C ASP A 23 4.22 8.13 -6.17
N TYR A 24 3.83 6.89 -6.50
CA TYR A 24 3.50 5.86 -5.54
C TYR A 24 4.14 4.53 -5.93
N ILE A 25 4.60 3.78 -4.91
CA ILE A 25 5.03 2.40 -5.08
C ILE A 25 4.17 1.55 -4.16
N GLY A 26 3.42 0.62 -4.74
CA GLY A 26 2.46 -0.21 -4.01
C GLY A 26 3.03 -1.57 -3.65
N HIS A 27 2.81 -1.96 -2.40
CA HIS A 27 3.15 -3.29 -1.88
C HIS A 27 1.86 -3.98 -1.46
N ILE A 28 1.66 -5.22 -1.92
CA ILE A 28 0.44 -5.97 -1.64
C ILE A 28 0.60 -6.74 -0.33
N PHE A 29 -0.27 -6.45 0.63
CA PHE A 29 -0.28 -7.10 1.95
C PHE A 29 -1.47 -8.04 2.12
N TRP A 30 -1.93 -8.65 1.04
CA TRP A 30 -2.97 -9.67 1.04
C TRP A 30 -2.34 -11.04 0.83
N GLU A 31 -2.44 -11.92 1.84
CA GLU A 31 -1.75 -13.20 1.87
C GLU A 31 -2.07 -14.13 0.70
N LYS A 32 -3.26 -14.01 0.12
CA LYS A 32 -3.70 -14.84 -1.01
C LYS A 32 -3.13 -14.36 -2.34
N SER A 33 -2.49 -13.20 -2.37
CA SER A 33 -1.87 -12.70 -3.60
C SER A 33 -0.50 -13.36 -3.80
N VAL A 34 -0.17 -13.70 -5.04
CA VAL A 34 1.17 -14.21 -5.39
C VAL A 34 2.25 -13.14 -5.23
N ARG A 35 1.84 -11.87 -5.11
CA ARG A 35 2.74 -10.73 -4.94
C ARG A 35 2.77 -10.22 -3.50
N TYR A 36 2.35 -11.05 -2.56
CA TYR A 36 2.32 -10.71 -1.15
C TYR A 36 3.72 -10.41 -0.62
N VAL A 37 3.82 -9.32 0.15
CA VAL A 37 5.07 -8.92 0.81
C VAL A 37 5.03 -9.39 2.26
N SER A 38 5.97 -10.27 2.63
CA SER A 38 6.02 -10.85 3.98
C SER A 38 7.17 -10.35 4.85
N GLY A 39 8.17 -9.69 4.26
CA GLY A 39 9.35 -9.22 4.97
C GLY A 39 9.44 -7.72 5.06
N GLN A 40 10.64 -7.22 5.30
CA GLN A 40 10.91 -5.79 5.27
C GLN A 40 10.96 -5.29 3.83
N THR A 41 10.61 -4.03 3.64
CA THR A 41 10.72 -3.37 2.34
C THR A 41 11.82 -2.31 2.41
N PRO A 42 12.50 -2.02 1.28
CA PRO A 42 13.56 -1.01 1.28
C PRO A 42 13.00 0.40 1.54
N THR A 43 13.83 1.28 2.06
CA THR A 43 13.48 2.68 2.22
C THR A 43 13.48 3.37 0.86
N ILE A 44 12.41 4.13 0.60
CA ILE A 44 12.22 4.85 -0.65
C ILE A 44 11.98 6.32 -0.30
N ASN A 45 12.76 7.22 -0.93
CA ASN A 45 12.72 8.65 -0.56
C ASN A 45 11.84 9.50 -1.46
N ASN A 46 11.74 9.15 -2.74
CA ASN A 46 11.10 10.02 -3.76
C ASN A 46 9.68 9.60 -4.13
N SER A 47 9.24 8.45 -3.65
CA SER A 47 7.90 7.92 -3.92
C SER A 47 7.18 7.63 -2.62
N LYS A 48 5.85 7.72 -2.62
CA LYS A 48 5.07 7.34 -1.46
C LYS A 48 4.90 5.84 -1.42
N LYS A 49 5.36 5.21 -0.35
CA LYS A 49 5.11 3.78 -0.11
C LYS A 49 3.64 3.58 0.17
N THR A 50 2.99 2.75 -0.63
CA THR A 50 1.57 2.45 -0.52
C THR A 50 1.38 1.00 -0.16
N GLY A 51 0.64 0.73 0.92
CA GLY A 51 0.22 -0.62 1.26
C GLY A 51 -1.13 -0.91 0.64
N VAL A 52 -1.24 -2.00 -0.10
CA VAL A 52 -2.50 -2.45 -0.70
C VAL A 52 -3.07 -3.57 0.16
N PHE A 53 -4.28 -3.37 0.67
CA PHE A 53 -4.95 -4.30 1.58
C PHE A 53 -6.29 -4.74 1.00
N TYR A 54 -6.70 -5.95 1.36
CA TYR A 54 -7.96 -6.54 0.92
C TYR A 54 -8.69 -7.09 2.14
N ASN A 55 -9.71 -6.38 2.59
CA ASN A 55 -10.55 -6.76 3.74
C ASN A 55 -9.72 -7.13 4.98
N SER A 56 -8.57 -6.47 5.18
CA SER A 56 -7.72 -6.68 6.35
C SER A 56 -8.30 -5.97 7.56
N ASN A 57 -8.02 -6.46 8.76
CA ASN A 57 -8.45 -5.75 9.96
C ASN A 57 -7.57 -4.50 10.18
N LYS A 58 -8.12 -3.54 10.95
CA LYS A 58 -7.44 -2.26 11.16
C LYS A 58 -6.13 -2.38 11.93
N GLU A 59 -6.06 -3.33 12.86
CA GLU A 59 -4.84 -3.56 13.66
C GLU A 59 -3.69 -4.01 12.76
N TYR A 60 -3.97 -4.90 11.82
CA TYR A 60 -2.98 -5.34 10.85
C TYR A 60 -2.51 -4.19 9.96
N ILE A 61 -3.46 -3.37 9.48
CA ILE A 61 -3.13 -2.22 8.63
C ILE A 61 -2.26 -1.23 9.41
N PHE A 62 -2.60 -0.90 10.65
CA PHE A 62 -1.81 0.01 11.49
C PHE A 62 -0.40 -0.53 11.72
N LYS A 63 -0.29 -1.84 11.98
CA LYS A 63 1.01 -2.49 12.15
C LYS A 63 1.88 -2.37 10.91
N MET A 64 1.29 -2.57 9.73
CA MET A 64 2.03 -2.47 8.48
C MET A 64 2.42 -1.03 8.16
N ILE A 65 1.57 -0.05 8.48
CA ILE A 65 1.91 1.36 8.33
C ILE A 65 3.18 1.70 9.11
N GLU A 66 3.27 1.24 10.37
CA GLU A 66 4.47 1.46 11.19
C GLU A 66 5.68 0.68 10.67
N LYS A 67 5.49 -0.61 10.43
CA LYS A 67 6.59 -1.50 10.05
C LYS A 67 7.26 -1.08 8.75
N HIS A 68 6.49 -0.64 7.78
CA HIS A 68 6.98 -0.30 6.44
C HIS A 68 7.01 1.19 6.16
N ASN A 69 6.68 2.02 7.15
CA ASN A 69 6.64 3.48 7.01
C ASN A 69 5.76 3.90 5.83
N LEU A 70 4.56 3.34 5.77
CA LEU A 70 3.64 3.61 4.67
C LEU A 70 3.11 5.04 4.75
N LYS A 71 3.07 5.72 3.61
CA LYS A 71 2.53 7.08 3.50
C LYS A 71 1.14 7.07 2.88
N CYS A 72 0.75 5.98 2.24
CA CYS A 72 -0.52 5.81 1.59
C CYS A 72 -1.04 4.39 1.83
N VAL A 73 -2.34 4.26 1.95
CA VAL A 73 -3.02 2.96 2.07
C VAL A 73 -4.06 2.87 0.97
N GLN A 74 -4.06 1.78 0.23
CA GLN A 74 -5.08 1.49 -0.77
C GLN A 74 -5.93 0.31 -0.29
N LEU A 75 -7.23 0.54 -0.19
CA LEU A 75 -8.19 -0.48 0.21
C LEU A 75 -8.88 -1.03 -1.04
N HIS A 76 -8.71 -2.33 -1.30
CA HIS A 76 -9.09 -2.96 -2.55
C HIS A 76 -10.26 -3.94 -2.39
N GLY A 77 -10.77 -4.13 -1.18
CA GLY A 77 -11.87 -5.04 -0.88
C GLY A 77 -13.19 -4.32 -0.66
N ASP A 78 -14.01 -4.88 0.22
CA ASP A 78 -15.36 -4.39 0.51
C ASP A 78 -15.41 -3.53 1.79
N GLU A 79 -14.34 -2.83 2.10
CA GLU A 79 -14.21 -2.02 3.30
C GLU A 79 -15.30 -0.96 3.37
N SER A 80 -15.91 -0.81 4.56
CA SER A 80 -16.97 0.16 4.78
C SER A 80 -16.44 1.59 4.80
N GLN A 81 -17.35 2.55 4.64
CA GLN A 81 -17.01 3.96 4.70
C GLN A 81 -16.47 4.34 6.08
N ASP A 82 -17.04 3.79 7.15
CA ASP A 82 -16.56 4.05 8.52
C ASP A 82 -15.15 3.50 8.72
N PHE A 83 -14.86 2.33 8.19
CA PHE A 83 -13.53 1.74 8.23
C PHE A 83 -12.54 2.64 7.50
N CYS A 84 -12.89 3.12 6.33
CA CYS A 84 -12.05 4.03 5.55
C CYS A 84 -11.72 5.30 6.33
N LYS A 85 -12.71 5.87 7.02
CA LYS A 85 -12.49 7.06 7.84
C LYS A 85 -11.50 6.82 8.97
N LYS A 86 -11.57 5.65 9.62
CA LYS A 86 -10.64 5.29 10.70
C LYS A 86 -9.20 5.21 10.19
N ILE A 87 -9.00 4.64 9.00
CA ILE A 87 -7.67 4.56 8.40
C ILE A 87 -7.19 5.96 8.00
N TYR A 88 -8.05 6.75 7.37
CA TYR A 88 -7.71 8.11 6.94
C TYR A 88 -7.27 8.99 8.12
N ASN A 89 -7.92 8.83 9.28
CA ASN A 89 -7.64 9.63 10.46
C ASN A 89 -6.26 9.34 11.08
N THR A 90 -5.56 8.31 10.64
CA THR A 90 -4.17 8.06 11.08
C THR A 90 -3.17 9.01 10.43
N GLY A 91 -3.59 9.80 9.45
CA GLY A 91 -2.73 10.75 8.76
C GLY A 91 -2.15 10.23 7.45
N VAL A 92 -2.44 8.98 7.07
CA VAL A 92 -2.01 8.45 5.78
C VAL A 92 -2.95 8.92 4.67
N GLU A 93 -2.42 9.01 3.47
CA GLU A 93 -3.23 9.21 2.27
C GLU A 93 -4.03 7.93 2.01
N LEU A 94 -5.28 8.06 1.61
CA LEU A 94 -6.15 6.91 1.40
C LEU A 94 -6.65 6.83 -0.03
N ILE A 95 -6.55 5.65 -0.61
CA ILE A 95 -7.11 5.34 -1.92
C ILE A 95 -8.10 4.19 -1.72
N LYS A 96 -9.34 4.38 -2.19
CA LYS A 96 -10.34 3.32 -2.18
C LYS A 96 -10.64 2.90 -3.61
N SER A 97 -10.45 1.62 -3.90
CA SER A 97 -10.79 1.05 -5.20
C SER A 97 -12.22 0.51 -5.18
N PHE A 98 -12.98 0.81 -6.22
CA PHE A 98 -14.34 0.32 -6.38
C PHE A 98 -14.42 -0.61 -7.58
N ARG A 99 -15.21 -1.67 -7.44
CA ARG A 99 -15.56 -2.49 -8.60
C ARG A 99 -16.69 -1.83 -9.37
N VAL A 100 -16.52 -1.82 -10.66
CA VAL A 100 -17.57 -1.36 -11.58
C VAL A 100 -17.92 -2.55 -12.45
N ASP A 101 -19.14 -3.07 -12.30
CA ASP A 101 -19.63 -4.19 -13.08
C ASP A 101 -20.21 -3.70 -14.41
#